data_213eaa3b9dc5fb58b1094f3adf6fbf1b
#
_entry.id   213eaa3b9dc5fb58b1094f3adf6fbf1b
#
_cell.length_a   1.000
_cell.length_b   1.000
_cell.length_c   1.000
_cell.angle_alpha   90.00
_cell.angle_beta   90.00
_cell.angle_gamma   90.00
#
_symmetry.space_group_name_H-M   'P 1'
#
loop_
_entity.id
_entity.type
_entity.pdbx_description
1 polymer ?
#
loop_
_entity_poly.entity_id
_entity_poly.type
_entity_poly.pdbx_seq_one_letter_code
_entity_poly.pdbx_strand_id
1 'polypeptide(L)'
;MEPALIVLGRFQPFHNGHAELINGAMSFLGVEGSELPLRICIGSSQAEQSLDNPWSAEEREQMIRVWLGDRDVEIVHVPDLGDPPNYVRHAEKFHGPPGIIFTTDKGTSELYRAADWFVVENDLVNREDWQGWRIRATMQMLSTVMEEEAAIAALNVNMPESVVRLIFDNGWQRRLFHMGTGGEPVG
;
A
#
# COMPACT_ATOMS: atom_id res chain seq x y z
N MET A 1 19.12 11.40 -1.82
CA MET A 1 17.79 11.88 -1.35
C MET A 1 17.97 12.58 -0.01
N GLU A 2 17.10 13.52 0.31
CA GLU A 2 17.07 14.19 1.61
C GLU A 2 16.17 13.43 2.59
N PRO A 3 16.31 13.67 3.93
CA PRO A 3 15.38 13.14 4.92
C PRO A 3 13.93 13.48 4.56
N ALA A 4 13.00 12.56 4.88
CA ALA A 4 11.59 12.71 4.59
C ALA A 4 10.73 12.11 5.71
N LEU A 5 9.44 12.44 5.72
CA LEU A 5 8.44 11.63 6.40
C LEU A 5 8.03 10.51 5.46
N ILE A 6 8.18 9.28 5.91
CA ILE A 6 8.00 8.08 5.11
C ILE A 6 6.75 7.33 5.54
N VAL A 7 5.94 6.95 4.56
CA VAL A 7 4.86 5.97 4.70
C VAL A 7 5.25 4.75 3.87
N LEU A 8 5.48 3.62 4.52
CA LEU A 8 5.87 2.36 3.86
C LEU A 8 4.71 1.37 3.88
N GLY A 9 4.40 0.79 2.72
CA GLY A 9 3.37 -0.23 2.60
C GLY A 9 3.49 -1.05 1.33
N ARG A 10 2.82 -2.21 1.30
CA ARG A 10 2.75 -3.03 0.06
C ARG A 10 1.68 -2.54 -0.91
N PHE A 11 0.62 -1.92 -0.42
CA PHE A 11 -0.50 -1.38 -1.22
C PHE A 11 -1.13 -2.41 -2.18
N GLN A 12 -1.45 -3.60 -1.67
CA GLN A 12 -1.96 -4.76 -2.44
C GLN A 12 -3.43 -5.11 -2.10
N PRO A 13 -4.44 -4.40 -2.64
CA PRO A 13 -4.39 -3.14 -3.38
C PRO A 13 -4.30 -1.92 -2.45
N PHE A 14 -4.25 -0.72 -3.05
CA PHE A 14 -4.48 0.51 -2.31
C PHE A 14 -5.94 0.57 -1.82
N HIS A 15 -6.16 0.87 -0.54
CA HIS A 15 -7.46 0.86 0.11
C HIS A 15 -7.63 2.00 1.14
N ASN A 16 -8.82 2.15 1.70
CA ASN A 16 -9.14 3.25 2.62
C ASN A 16 -8.19 3.35 3.82
N GLY A 17 -7.71 2.22 4.35
CA GLY A 17 -6.71 2.23 5.43
C GLY A 17 -5.38 2.86 5.01
N HIS A 18 -4.95 2.67 3.78
CA HIS A 18 -3.76 3.35 3.25
C HIS A 18 -4.02 4.84 3.03
N ALA A 19 -5.21 5.19 2.54
CA ALA A 19 -5.61 6.58 2.36
C ALA A 19 -5.62 7.32 3.70
N GLU A 20 -6.17 6.71 4.74
CA GLU A 20 -6.19 7.28 6.10
C GLU A 20 -4.78 7.44 6.67
N LEU A 21 -3.92 6.43 6.52
CA LEU A 21 -2.52 6.49 6.95
C LEU A 21 -1.78 7.65 6.28
N ILE A 22 -1.91 7.82 4.97
CA ILE A 22 -1.26 8.90 4.23
C ILE A 22 -1.83 10.27 4.59
N ASN A 23 -3.16 10.38 4.75
CA ASN A 23 -3.78 11.63 5.21
C ASN A 23 -3.33 11.99 6.64
N GLY A 24 -3.18 11.00 7.52
CA GLY A 24 -2.62 11.18 8.86
C GLY A 24 -1.19 11.72 8.83
N ALA A 25 -0.36 11.16 7.94
CA ALA A 25 1.01 11.63 7.73
C ALA A 25 1.08 13.08 7.23
N MET A 26 0.22 13.44 6.26
CA MET A 26 0.11 14.83 5.77
C MET A 26 -0.34 15.78 6.89
N SER A 27 -1.32 15.35 7.69
CA SER A 27 -1.82 16.15 8.80
C SER A 27 -0.76 16.35 9.88
N PHE A 28 0.03 15.31 10.19
CA PHE A 28 1.15 15.37 11.11
C PHE A 28 2.18 16.43 10.68
N LEU A 29 2.61 16.40 9.40
CA LEU A 29 3.53 17.41 8.87
C LEU A 29 2.98 18.83 9.02
N GLY A 30 1.69 19.04 8.75
CA GLY A 30 1.05 20.35 8.87
C GLY A 30 0.96 20.86 10.31
N VAL A 31 0.64 19.99 11.26
CA VAL A 31 0.53 20.35 12.68
C VAL A 31 1.90 20.65 13.30
N GLU A 32 2.90 19.84 13.00
CA GLU A 32 4.27 20.02 13.50
C GLU A 32 5.02 21.15 12.79
N GLY A 33 4.45 21.73 11.74
CA GLY A 33 5.13 22.76 10.93
C GLY A 33 6.43 22.24 10.30
N SER A 34 6.47 20.94 9.99
CA SER A 34 7.64 20.29 9.43
C SER A 34 7.78 20.58 7.94
N GLU A 35 8.97 20.96 7.51
CA GLU A 35 9.31 21.17 6.09
C GLU A 35 9.73 19.88 5.38
N LEU A 36 9.71 18.73 6.08
CA LEU A 36 10.06 17.45 5.47
C LEU A 36 9.05 17.09 4.36
N PRO A 37 9.54 16.63 3.19
CA PRO A 37 8.64 16.11 2.17
C PRO A 37 8.01 14.79 2.65
N LEU A 38 6.79 14.53 2.19
CA LEU A 38 6.17 13.22 2.31
C LEU A 38 6.67 12.31 1.19
N ARG A 39 7.10 11.10 1.56
CA ARG A 39 7.52 10.06 0.63
C ARG A 39 6.76 8.77 0.86
N ILE A 40 6.04 8.30 -0.15
CA ILE A 40 5.33 7.01 -0.11
C ILE A 40 6.25 5.93 -0.68
N CYS A 41 6.49 4.88 0.10
CA CYS A 41 7.39 3.80 -0.25
C CYS A 41 6.59 2.53 -0.54
N ILE A 42 6.65 2.05 -1.77
CA ILE A 42 6.01 0.81 -2.19
C ILE A 42 6.96 -0.35 -1.92
N GLY A 43 6.71 -1.09 -0.84
CA GLY A 43 7.48 -2.26 -0.44
C GLY A 43 7.24 -3.46 -1.36
N SER A 44 8.10 -4.48 -1.24
CA SER A 44 8.06 -5.70 -2.06
C SER A 44 7.93 -5.38 -3.56
N SER A 45 8.71 -4.39 -4.02
CA SER A 45 8.56 -3.85 -5.38
C SER A 45 8.96 -4.85 -6.47
N GLN A 46 9.88 -5.78 -6.15
CA GLN A 46 10.34 -6.83 -7.05
C GLN A 46 9.55 -8.14 -6.94
N ALA A 47 8.53 -8.20 -6.05
CA ALA A 47 7.81 -9.44 -5.83
C ALA A 47 7.10 -9.91 -7.10
N GLU A 48 7.24 -11.19 -7.41
CA GLU A 48 6.50 -11.81 -8.51
C GLU A 48 5.01 -11.78 -8.25
N GLN A 49 4.22 -11.74 -9.33
CA GLN A 49 2.78 -11.75 -9.23
C GLN A 49 2.27 -13.07 -8.66
N SER A 50 1.43 -12.95 -7.63
CA SER A 50 0.79 -14.07 -6.94
C SER A 50 -0.54 -13.60 -6.33
N LEU A 51 -1.30 -14.49 -5.71
CA LEU A 51 -2.52 -14.09 -4.98
C LEU A 51 -2.24 -13.10 -3.85
N ASP A 52 -1.05 -13.14 -3.25
CA ASP A 52 -0.65 -12.20 -2.22
C ASP A 52 -0.10 -10.87 -2.78
N ASN A 53 0.40 -10.89 -4.01
CA ASN A 53 0.97 -9.75 -4.72
C ASN A 53 0.43 -9.68 -6.16
N PRO A 54 -0.87 -9.49 -6.37
CA PRO A 54 -1.45 -9.56 -7.72
C PRO A 54 -1.06 -8.37 -8.61
N TRP A 55 -0.63 -7.24 -8.04
CA TRP A 55 -0.27 -6.04 -8.80
C TRP A 55 1.22 -5.73 -8.70
N SER A 56 1.81 -5.34 -9.82
CA SER A 56 3.20 -4.88 -9.90
C SER A 56 3.41 -3.59 -9.09
N ALA A 57 4.66 -3.19 -8.89
CA ALA A 57 4.96 -1.93 -8.21
C ALA A 57 4.40 -0.72 -8.96
N GLU A 58 4.50 -0.73 -10.30
CA GLU A 58 3.99 0.33 -11.18
C GLU A 58 2.46 0.42 -11.15
N GLU A 59 1.75 -0.71 -11.14
CA GLU A 59 0.29 -0.76 -11.01
C GLU A 59 -0.16 -0.21 -9.65
N ARG A 60 0.56 -0.53 -8.58
CA ARG A 60 0.29 0.01 -7.24
C ARG A 60 0.59 1.51 -7.16
N GLU A 61 1.63 1.97 -7.83
CA GLU A 61 1.89 3.41 -7.96
C GLU A 61 0.76 4.12 -8.69
N GLN A 62 0.23 3.55 -9.78
CA GLN A 62 -0.93 4.11 -10.49
C GLN A 62 -2.15 4.21 -9.59
N MET A 63 -2.42 3.21 -8.74
CA MET A 63 -3.50 3.26 -7.75
C MET A 63 -3.32 4.42 -6.75
N ILE A 64 -2.09 4.62 -6.28
CA ILE A 64 -1.77 5.72 -5.37
C ILE A 64 -1.91 7.06 -6.09
N ARG A 65 -1.37 7.19 -7.31
CA ARG A 65 -1.42 8.41 -8.11
C ARG A 65 -2.86 8.84 -8.42
N VAL A 66 -3.72 7.91 -8.85
CA VAL A 66 -5.12 8.24 -9.16
C VAL A 66 -5.89 8.71 -7.92
N TRP A 67 -5.55 8.20 -6.74
CA TRP A 67 -6.12 8.66 -5.49
C TRP A 67 -5.53 9.99 -5.03
N LEU A 68 -4.22 10.21 -5.21
CA LEU A 68 -3.57 11.47 -4.87
C LEU A 68 -4.12 12.65 -5.68
N GLY A 69 -4.53 12.43 -6.94
CA GLY A 69 -4.91 13.50 -7.86
C GLY A 69 -3.73 14.45 -8.11
N ASP A 70 -3.95 15.75 -7.96
CA ASP A 70 -2.93 16.79 -8.21
C ASP A 70 -1.93 17.00 -7.06
N ARG A 71 -2.01 16.19 -6.00
CA ARG A 71 -1.08 16.28 -4.87
C ARG A 71 0.30 15.78 -5.29
N ASP A 72 1.29 16.67 -5.20
CA ASP A 72 2.69 16.34 -5.52
C ASP A 72 3.32 15.61 -4.33
N VAL A 73 3.43 14.29 -4.44
CA VAL A 73 4.04 13.41 -3.43
C VAL A 73 5.04 12.49 -4.11
N GLU A 74 6.23 12.39 -3.54
CA GLU A 74 7.26 11.48 -4.04
C GLU A 74 6.86 10.03 -3.74
N ILE A 75 6.94 9.17 -4.76
CA ILE A 75 6.71 7.72 -4.62
C ILE A 75 8.00 7.00 -5.03
N VAL A 76 8.44 6.07 -4.20
CA VAL A 76 9.62 5.24 -4.45
C VAL A 76 9.31 3.76 -4.29
N HIS A 77 9.99 2.94 -5.08
CA HIS A 77 9.86 1.49 -5.03
C HIS A 77 10.99 0.91 -4.19
N VAL A 78 10.63 0.13 -3.17
CA VAL A 78 11.59 -0.49 -2.25
C VAL A 78 11.52 -2.01 -2.39
N PRO A 79 12.55 -2.66 -2.93
CA PRO A 79 12.59 -4.11 -2.99
C PRO A 79 12.84 -4.72 -1.61
N ASP A 80 12.30 -5.92 -1.39
CA ASP A 80 12.58 -6.68 -0.17
C ASP A 80 14.01 -7.25 -0.19
N LEU A 81 14.62 -7.27 0.98
CA LEU A 81 15.94 -7.89 1.16
C LEU A 81 15.85 -9.35 1.62
N GLY A 82 14.73 -9.75 2.26
CA GLY A 82 14.62 -11.06 2.91
C GLY A 82 15.46 -11.22 4.17
N ASP A 83 16.00 -10.12 4.69
CA ASP A 83 16.88 -10.05 5.86
C ASP A 83 16.41 -8.92 6.78
N PRO A 84 15.45 -9.19 7.70
CA PRO A 84 14.85 -8.15 8.53
C PRO A 84 15.84 -7.28 9.32
N PRO A 85 16.92 -7.82 9.93
CA PRO A 85 17.89 -6.99 10.66
C PRO A 85 18.59 -5.94 9.80
N ASN A 86 18.75 -6.20 8.50
CA ASN A 86 19.41 -5.29 7.57
C ASN A 86 18.41 -4.51 6.67
N TYR A 87 17.10 -4.72 6.88
CA TYR A 87 16.08 -4.17 6.01
C TYR A 87 16.10 -2.63 5.96
N VAL A 88 16.15 -1.95 7.10
CA VAL A 88 16.11 -0.48 7.14
C VAL A 88 17.31 0.12 6.40
N ARG A 89 18.51 -0.38 6.66
CA ARG A 89 19.75 0.05 5.96
C ARG A 89 19.67 -0.20 4.45
N HIS A 90 18.97 -1.27 4.04
CA HIS A 90 18.72 -1.55 2.62
C HIS A 90 17.72 -0.54 2.06
N ALA A 91 16.60 -0.30 2.76
CA ALA A 91 15.54 0.60 2.35
C ALA A 91 16.02 2.06 2.24
N GLU A 92 16.94 2.50 3.10
CA GLU A 92 17.57 3.83 3.06
C GLU A 92 18.22 4.17 1.71
N LYS A 93 18.67 3.17 0.95
CA LYS A 93 19.20 3.38 -0.39
C LYS A 93 18.15 3.86 -1.40
N PHE A 94 16.88 3.61 -1.10
CA PHE A 94 15.74 3.94 -1.94
C PHE A 94 14.94 5.11 -1.41
N HIS A 95 14.73 5.19 -0.10
CA HIS A 95 13.90 6.25 0.49
C HIS A 95 14.68 7.35 1.21
N GLY A 96 16.01 7.25 1.24
CA GLY A 96 16.88 8.26 1.82
C GLY A 96 17.25 8.01 3.28
N PRO A 97 18.07 8.92 3.85
CA PRO A 97 18.62 8.80 5.19
C PRO A 97 17.54 9.01 6.27
N PRO A 98 17.90 8.78 7.56
CA PRO A 98 16.98 8.91 8.67
C PRO A 98 16.18 10.22 8.69
N GLY A 99 14.86 10.06 8.76
CA GLY A 99 13.84 11.07 8.89
C GLY A 99 12.77 10.61 9.88
N ILE A 100 11.52 10.60 9.44
CA ILE A 100 10.38 10.13 10.23
C ILE A 100 9.73 8.96 9.53
N ILE A 101 9.50 7.82 10.20
CA ILE A 101 8.61 6.77 9.73
C ILE A 101 7.24 6.95 10.38
N PHE A 102 6.20 7.08 9.56
CA PHE A 102 4.81 7.17 10.00
C PHE A 102 4.10 5.85 9.64
N THR A 103 3.70 5.08 10.64
CA THR A 103 3.24 3.70 10.42
C THR A 103 2.13 3.29 11.39
N THR A 104 1.35 2.29 11.00
CA THR A 104 0.39 1.58 11.86
C THR A 104 0.85 0.15 12.15
N ASP A 105 1.98 -0.26 11.57
CA ASP A 105 2.51 -1.62 11.70
C ASP A 105 3.61 -1.70 12.76
N LYS A 106 3.37 -2.53 13.79
CA LYS A 106 4.30 -2.70 14.90
C LYS A 106 5.66 -3.26 14.46
N GLY A 107 5.65 -4.20 13.51
CA GLY A 107 6.91 -4.77 13.00
C GLY A 107 7.78 -3.71 12.32
N THR A 108 7.19 -2.90 11.46
CA THR A 108 7.87 -1.74 10.84
C THR A 108 8.37 -0.77 11.90
N SER A 109 7.53 -0.45 12.90
CA SER A 109 7.88 0.44 14.00
C SER A 109 9.11 -0.05 14.77
N GLU A 110 9.16 -1.33 15.13
CA GLU A 110 10.27 -1.94 15.84
C GLU A 110 11.57 -1.94 15.02
N LEU A 111 11.49 -2.27 13.73
CA LEU A 111 12.64 -2.27 12.82
C LEU A 111 13.26 -0.88 12.67
N TYR A 112 12.43 0.15 12.47
CA TYR A 112 12.92 1.52 12.29
C TYR A 112 13.43 2.12 13.59
N ARG A 113 12.81 1.82 14.76
CA ARG A 113 13.38 2.21 16.07
C ARG A 113 14.73 1.59 16.34
N ALA A 114 14.92 0.31 15.98
CA ALA A 114 16.21 -0.37 16.13
C ALA A 114 17.31 0.22 15.23
N ALA A 115 16.93 0.99 14.21
CA ALA A 115 17.81 1.71 13.31
C ALA A 115 17.94 3.21 13.64
N ASP A 116 17.52 3.61 14.85
CA ASP A 116 17.57 5.01 15.37
C ASP A 116 16.73 6.01 14.55
N TRP A 117 15.65 5.55 13.90
CA TRP A 117 14.69 6.43 13.25
C TRP A 117 13.68 7.02 14.24
N PHE A 118 13.21 8.24 13.96
CA PHE A 118 12.05 8.78 14.65
C PHE A 118 10.78 8.07 14.12
N VAL A 119 10.01 7.48 15.03
CA VAL A 119 8.84 6.65 14.68
C VAL A 119 7.58 7.29 15.25
N VAL A 120 6.62 7.57 14.37
CA VAL A 120 5.27 7.97 14.71
C VAL A 120 4.32 6.80 14.44
N GLU A 121 3.76 6.25 15.51
CA GLU A 121 2.72 5.23 15.42
C GLU A 121 1.35 5.91 15.36
N ASN A 122 0.56 5.51 14.37
CA ASN A 122 -0.81 5.98 14.21
C ASN A 122 -1.77 4.79 14.31
N ASP A 123 -2.83 4.94 15.11
CA ASP A 123 -3.86 3.92 15.22
C ASP A 123 -4.94 4.12 14.15
N LEU A 124 -5.20 3.11 13.34
CA LEU A 124 -6.32 3.11 12.40
C LEU A 124 -7.61 2.66 13.10
N VAL A 125 -8.67 3.45 12.99
CA VAL A 125 -9.95 3.21 13.66
C VAL A 125 -10.63 1.92 13.15
N ASN A 126 -10.53 1.59 11.86
CA ASN A 126 -11.18 0.45 11.21
C ASN A 126 -10.18 -0.59 10.68
N ARG A 127 -9.11 -0.84 11.41
CA ARG A 127 -8.01 -1.72 10.94
C ARG A 127 -8.47 -3.12 10.53
N GLU A 128 -9.50 -3.67 11.21
CA GLU A 128 -9.99 -5.03 10.91
C GLU A 128 -10.71 -5.12 9.57
N ASP A 129 -11.40 -4.06 9.16
CA ASP A 129 -12.16 -4.03 7.91
C ASP A 129 -11.24 -3.76 6.71
N TRP A 130 -10.16 -3.00 6.92
CA TRP A 130 -9.23 -2.57 5.87
C TRP A 130 -7.98 -3.43 5.78
N GLN A 131 -8.18 -4.73 5.63
CA GLN A 131 -7.08 -5.68 5.44
C GLN A 131 -6.95 -6.07 3.96
N GLY A 132 -5.79 -5.87 3.38
CA GLY A 132 -5.56 -6.12 1.95
C GLY A 132 -5.94 -7.53 1.50
N TRP A 133 -5.71 -8.55 2.34
CA TRP A 133 -6.08 -9.92 2.01
C TRP A 133 -7.61 -10.12 1.93
N ARG A 134 -8.40 -9.46 2.79
CA ARG A 134 -9.87 -9.50 2.73
C ARG A 134 -10.39 -8.82 1.47
N ILE A 135 -9.80 -7.68 1.11
CA ILE A 135 -10.17 -6.95 -0.10
C ILE A 135 -9.84 -7.79 -1.34
N ARG A 136 -8.66 -8.45 -1.39
CA ARG A 136 -8.31 -9.36 -2.48
C ARG A 136 -9.27 -10.54 -2.58
N ALA A 137 -9.63 -11.17 -1.46
CA ALA A 137 -10.61 -12.25 -1.43
C ALA A 137 -11.99 -11.80 -1.93
N THR A 138 -12.48 -10.65 -1.49
CA THR A 138 -13.73 -10.05 -1.98
C THR A 138 -13.63 -9.76 -3.48
N MET A 139 -12.57 -9.16 -3.95
CA MET A 139 -12.37 -8.87 -5.37
C MET A 139 -12.30 -10.14 -6.22
N GLN A 140 -11.66 -11.20 -5.71
CA GLN A 140 -11.62 -12.50 -6.37
C GLN A 140 -13.04 -13.09 -6.53
N MET A 141 -13.87 -13.03 -5.47
CA MET A 141 -15.26 -13.46 -5.55
C MET A 141 -16.07 -12.65 -6.55
N LEU A 142 -15.84 -11.34 -6.61
CA LEU A 142 -16.53 -10.43 -7.52
C LEU A 142 -16.00 -10.50 -8.96
N SER A 143 -14.86 -11.12 -9.21
CA SER A 143 -14.23 -11.18 -10.54
C SER A 143 -15.06 -11.96 -11.58
N THR A 144 -16.03 -12.77 -11.13
CA THR A 144 -16.97 -13.53 -11.96
C THR A 144 -18.35 -12.89 -12.06
N VAL A 145 -18.58 -11.78 -11.34
CA VAL A 145 -19.88 -11.07 -11.38
C VAL A 145 -19.97 -10.28 -12.66
N MET A 146 -21.06 -10.48 -13.40
CA MET A 146 -21.28 -9.81 -14.70
C MET A 146 -21.75 -8.35 -14.54
N GLU A 147 -22.35 -8.01 -13.40
CA GLU A 147 -22.84 -6.67 -13.06
C GLU A 147 -21.69 -5.82 -12.51
N GLU A 148 -20.94 -5.20 -13.40
CA GLU A 148 -19.73 -4.45 -13.07
C GLU A 148 -19.98 -3.33 -12.04
N GLU A 149 -21.06 -2.55 -12.23
CA GLU A 149 -21.41 -1.47 -11.29
C GLU A 149 -21.73 -1.99 -9.89
N ALA A 150 -22.32 -3.17 -9.76
CA ALA A 150 -22.57 -3.80 -8.47
C ALA A 150 -21.26 -4.24 -7.79
N ALA A 151 -20.32 -4.77 -8.57
CA ALA A 151 -19.00 -5.15 -8.07
C ALA A 151 -18.19 -3.91 -7.63
N ILE A 152 -18.22 -2.83 -8.42
CA ILE A 152 -17.60 -1.54 -8.08
C ILE A 152 -18.20 -0.99 -6.77
N ALA A 153 -19.53 -0.97 -6.65
CA ALA A 153 -20.21 -0.48 -5.45
C ALA A 153 -19.82 -1.27 -4.20
N ALA A 154 -19.70 -2.59 -4.31
CA ALA A 154 -19.28 -3.45 -3.20
C ALA A 154 -17.83 -3.17 -2.75
N LEU A 155 -16.92 -2.88 -3.66
CA LEU A 155 -15.52 -2.58 -3.36
C LEU A 155 -15.32 -1.16 -2.84
N ASN A 156 -16.15 -0.20 -3.26
CA ASN A 156 -16.08 1.18 -2.80
C ASN A 156 -16.32 1.35 -1.28
N VAL A 157 -16.87 0.34 -0.62
CA VAL A 157 -16.99 0.33 0.84
C VAL A 157 -15.61 0.40 1.51
N ASN A 158 -14.61 -0.27 0.93
CA ASN A 158 -13.28 -0.43 1.52
C ASN A 158 -12.14 0.20 0.70
N MET A 159 -12.45 0.71 -0.47
CA MET A 159 -11.47 1.29 -1.39
C MET A 159 -11.96 2.63 -1.94
N PRO A 160 -11.06 3.59 -2.23
CA PRO A 160 -11.43 4.81 -2.94
C PRO A 160 -12.00 4.47 -4.33
N GLU A 161 -13.09 5.14 -4.72
CA GLU A 161 -13.77 4.90 -6.00
C GLU A 161 -12.83 5.04 -7.20
N SER A 162 -11.95 6.04 -7.19
CA SER A 162 -10.98 6.27 -8.26
C SER A 162 -10.04 5.07 -8.47
N VAL A 163 -9.67 4.39 -7.38
CA VAL A 163 -8.81 3.20 -7.42
C VAL A 163 -9.60 1.99 -7.93
N VAL A 164 -10.84 1.82 -7.47
CA VAL A 164 -11.69 0.71 -7.94
C VAL A 164 -11.94 0.84 -9.45
N ARG A 165 -12.32 2.03 -9.94
CA ARG A 165 -12.51 2.28 -11.37
C ARG A 165 -11.23 2.01 -12.16
N LEU A 166 -10.08 2.49 -11.71
CA LEU A 166 -8.79 2.19 -12.37
C LEU A 166 -8.55 0.69 -12.53
N ILE A 167 -8.86 -0.11 -11.49
CA ILE A 167 -8.68 -1.57 -11.52
C ILE A 167 -9.62 -2.21 -12.55
N PHE A 168 -10.88 -1.77 -12.63
CA PHE A 168 -11.85 -2.29 -13.58
C PHE A 168 -11.55 -1.86 -15.03
N ASP A 169 -11.23 -0.58 -15.25
CA ASP A 169 -10.90 -0.04 -16.57
C ASP A 169 -9.70 -0.75 -17.21
N ASN A 170 -8.74 -1.21 -16.38
CA ASN A 170 -7.59 -1.99 -16.83
C ASN A 170 -7.83 -3.52 -16.81
N GLY A 171 -8.98 -3.99 -16.37
CA GLY A 171 -9.30 -5.41 -16.26
C GLY A 171 -8.46 -6.17 -15.23
N TRP A 172 -7.84 -5.49 -14.27
CA TRP A 172 -6.92 -6.09 -13.29
C TRP A 172 -7.63 -6.99 -12.27
N GLN A 173 -8.92 -6.78 -12.02
CA GLN A 173 -9.72 -7.64 -11.15
C GLN A 173 -9.80 -9.09 -11.68
N ARG A 174 -9.79 -9.28 -13.01
CA ARG A 174 -9.84 -10.60 -13.63
C ARG A 174 -8.58 -11.43 -13.38
N ARG A 175 -7.46 -10.77 -13.08
CA ARG A 175 -6.20 -11.44 -12.75
C ARG A 175 -6.34 -12.36 -11.54
N LEU A 176 -7.09 -11.93 -10.52
CA LEU A 176 -7.32 -12.73 -9.31
C LEU A 176 -8.09 -14.02 -9.60
N PHE A 177 -9.04 -14.00 -10.53
CA PHE A 177 -9.70 -15.20 -10.99
C PHE A 177 -8.72 -16.19 -11.62
N HIS A 178 -7.92 -15.72 -12.57
CA HIS A 178 -6.94 -16.58 -13.26
C HIS A 178 -5.87 -17.14 -12.34
N MET A 179 -5.43 -16.37 -11.35
CA MET A 179 -4.48 -16.84 -10.33
C MET A 179 -5.09 -17.88 -9.40
N GLY A 180 -6.39 -17.77 -9.09
CA GLY A 180 -7.09 -18.72 -8.22
C GLY A 180 -7.44 -20.06 -8.86
N THR A 181 -7.48 -20.14 -10.20
CA THR A 181 -7.80 -21.37 -10.91
C THR A 181 -6.58 -22.26 -11.19
N GLY A 182 -5.38 -21.75 -10.94
CA GLY A 182 -4.12 -22.45 -11.27
C GLY A 182 -3.55 -23.36 -10.17
N GLY A 183 -4.32 -23.67 -9.12
CA GLY A 183 -3.71 -24.35 -8.00
C GLY A 183 -4.60 -25.11 -7.09
N GLU A 184 -5.39 -26.05 -7.61
CA GLU A 184 -6.19 -26.72 -6.75
C GLU A 184 -5.92 -28.16 -6.56
N PRO A 185 -5.46 -28.60 -5.46
CA PRO A 185 -5.55 -29.99 -5.11
C PRO A 185 -6.98 -30.27 -4.67
N VAL A 186 -7.70 -30.90 -5.52
CA VAL A 186 -8.89 -31.60 -5.08
C VAL A 186 -8.43 -32.73 -4.18
N GLY A 187 -8.59 -32.54 -2.89
CA GLY A 187 -8.41 -33.64 -1.94
C GLY A 187 -9.54 -34.61 -1.98
#